data_c22b2735e0085d64c3d1d61c218ac170
#
_entry.id   c22b2735e0085d64c3d1d61c218ac170
#
_cell.length_a   1.000
_cell.length_b   1.000
_cell.length_c   1.000
_cell.angle_alpha   90.00
_cell.angle_beta   90.00
_cell.angle_gamma   90.00
#
_symmetry.space_group_name_H-M   'P 1'
#
loop_
_entity.id
_entity.type
_entity.pdbx_description
1 polymer ?
#
loop_
_entity_poly.entity_id
_entity_poly.type
_entity_poly.pdbx_seq_one_letter_code
_entity_poly.pdbx_strand_id
1 'polypeptide(L)'
;MRIRSFAPIADANAEVLVLGSMPGVASLRAQQYYAHPRNAFWRIVGELLGFDADAAYAKRAKALKSARIAVWDVLESCVREGSADAMIEDDSLLANDFRTFFAAHTRIRRVFFNGIKAEACYKTHVLHRLETGPVAYSRLPSTSPANASVAFADKLDAWRAIVPRPRRSGNRVPTLGSLQP
;
A
#
# COMPACT_ATOMS: atom_id res chain seq x y z
N MET A 1 11.48 21.64 6.99
CA MET A 1 12.48 21.02 6.08
C MET A 1 11.76 20.20 5.03
N ARG A 2 12.13 20.30 3.74
CA ARG A 2 11.55 19.45 2.68
C ARG A 2 12.04 18.00 2.83
N ILE A 3 11.12 17.08 2.87
CA ILE A 3 11.38 15.64 2.93
C ILE A 3 10.85 14.97 1.66
N ARG A 4 11.42 13.80 1.32
CA ARG A 4 11.01 13.00 0.16
C ARG A 4 10.65 11.57 0.58
N SER A 5 9.68 11.01 -0.08
CA SER A 5 9.29 9.61 0.08
C SER A 5 10.24 8.66 -0.67
N PHE A 6 9.98 7.37 -0.60
CA PHE A 6 10.81 6.33 -1.20
C PHE A 6 10.25 5.85 -2.53
N ALA A 7 11.07 5.11 -3.28
CA ALA A 7 10.58 4.30 -4.38
C ALA A 7 9.54 3.27 -3.88
N PRO A 8 8.54 2.89 -4.69
CA PRO A 8 7.53 1.93 -4.27
C PRO A 8 8.12 0.52 -4.06
N ILE A 9 7.57 -0.22 -3.08
CA ILE A 9 7.70 -1.66 -3.05
C ILE A 9 6.67 -2.19 -4.03
N ALA A 10 7.08 -2.57 -5.22
CA ALA A 10 6.15 -3.05 -6.26
C ALA A 10 6.86 -3.97 -7.25
N ASP A 11 6.08 -4.76 -7.96
CA ASP A 11 6.46 -5.42 -9.22
C ASP A 11 5.28 -5.48 -10.19
N ALA A 12 5.50 -5.94 -11.41
CA ALA A 12 4.48 -6.00 -12.46
C ALA A 12 3.28 -6.92 -12.14
N ASN A 13 3.37 -7.75 -11.08
CA ASN A 13 2.31 -8.65 -10.67
C ASN A 13 1.38 -8.04 -9.62
N ALA A 14 1.66 -6.84 -9.12
CA ALA A 14 0.87 -6.18 -8.10
C ALA A 14 -0.61 -6.08 -8.52
N GLU A 15 -1.51 -6.54 -7.65
CA GLU A 15 -2.97 -6.48 -7.81
C GLU A 15 -3.61 -5.53 -6.81
N VAL A 16 -2.89 -5.22 -5.74
CA VAL A 16 -3.28 -4.33 -4.65
C VAL A 16 -2.20 -3.29 -4.43
N LEU A 17 -2.60 -2.05 -4.20
CA LEU A 17 -1.72 -0.97 -3.78
C LEU A 17 -2.16 -0.46 -2.41
N VAL A 18 -1.23 -0.41 -1.46
CA VAL A 18 -1.41 0.24 -0.16
C VAL A 18 -0.66 1.57 -0.16
N LEU A 19 -1.35 2.64 0.17
CA LEU A 19 -0.82 4.00 0.16
C LEU A 19 -0.74 4.59 1.56
N GLY A 20 0.47 5.01 1.97
CA GLY A 20 0.68 5.97 3.04
C GLY A 20 0.55 7.41 2.55
N SER A 21 0.62 8.37 3.46
CA SER A 21 0.70 9.81 3.13
C SER A 21 2.13 10.22 2.79
N MET A 22 3.05 10.04 3.75
CA MET A 22 4.46 10.41 3.72
C MET A 22 5.24 9.65 4.80
N PRO A 23 6.50 9.22 4.58
CA PRO A 23 7.27 8.52 5.59
C PRO A 23 7.50 9.38 6.84
N GLY A 24 7.36 8.79 8.03
CA GLY A 24 7.73 9.44 9.29
C GLY A 24 9.26 9.51 9.49
N VAL A 25 9.72 10.26 10.50
CA VAL A 25 11.15 10.48 10.79
C VAL A 25 11.91 9.16 10.95
N ALA A 26 11.36 8.18 11.67
CA ALA A 26 12.01 6.87 11.85
C ALA A 26 12.18 6.14 10.50
N SER A 27 11.19 6.21 9.61
CA SER A 27 11.25 5.63 8.26
C SER A 27 12.30 6.32 7.40
N LEU A 28 12.35 7.66 7.42
CA LEU A 28 13.34 8.44 6.69
C LEU A 28 14.78 8.13 7.14
N ARG A 29 15.02 8.00 8.46
CA ARG A 29 16.31 7.62 9.00
C ARG A 29 16.74 6.20 8.62
N ALA A 30 15.80 5.26 8.68
CA ALA A 30 16.06 3.86 8.35
C ALA A 30 16.04 3.57 6.84
N GLN A 31 15.57 4.50 6.01
CA GLN A 31 15.30 4.30 4.57
C GLN A 31 14.37 3.10 4.34
N GLN A 32 13.32 2.96 5.17
CA GLN A 32 12.39 1.83 5.16
C GLN A 32 10.96 2.30 5.40
N TYR A 33 9.99 1.72 4.70
CA TYR A 33 8.58 1.93 4.98
C TYR A 33 8.23 1.44 6.39
N TYR A 34 7.45 2.25 7.11
CA TYR A 34 6.86 1.90 8.40
C TYR A 34 7.88 1.44 9.47
N ALA A 35 9.08 2.06 9.51
CA ALA A 35 10.17 1.65 10.39
C ALA A 35 10.00 2.04 11.87
N HIS A 36 8.99 2.84 12.22
CA HIS A 36 8.78 3.18 13.64
C HIS A 36 8.38 1.93 14.44
N PRO A 37 9.05 1.59 15.57
CA PRO A 37 8.84 0.33 16.30
C PRO A 37 7.38 0.07 16.71
N ARG A 38 6.62 1.12 17.02
CA ARG A 38 5.21 1.03 17.39
C ARG A 38 4.25 1.11 16.21
N ASN A 39 4.74 1.17 14.95
CA ASN A 39 3.87 1.13 13.78
C ASN A 39 3.37 -0.31 13.56
N ALA A 40 2.06 -0.48 13.49
CA ALA A 40 1.46 -1.82 13.41
C ALA A 40 1.56 -2.45 12.01
N PHE A 41 2.02 -1.74 10.97
CA PHE A 41 1.99 -2.20 9.59
C PHE A 41 2.65 -3.58 9.40
N TRP A 42 3.92 -3.69 9.78
CA TRP A 42 4.66 -4.95 9.56
C TRP A 42 4.12 -6.11 10.39
N ARG A 43 3.62 -5.84 11.62
CA ARG A 43 2.94 -6.87 12.43
C ARG A 43 1.68 -7.36 11.77
N ILE A 44 0.83 -6.45 11.29
CA ILE A 44 -0.42 -6.78 10.60
C ILE A 44 -0.12 -7.60 9.34
N VAL A 45 0.76 -7.10 8.48
CA VAL A 45 1.07 -7.77 7.20
C VAL A 45 1.78 -9.10 7.42
N GLY A 46 2.66 -9.19 8.43
CA GLY A 46 3.31 -10.42 8.85
C GLY A 46 2.30 -11.51 9.25
N GLU A 47 1.31 -11.17 10.07
CA GLU A 47 0.23 -12.10 10.44
C GLU A 47 -0.64 -12.50 9.26
N LEU A 48 -0.98 -11.56 8.36
CA LEU A 48 -1.83 -11.84 7.21
C LEU A 48 -1.15 -12.68 6.13
N LEU A 49 0.16 -12.55 5.96
CA LEU A 49 0.92 -13.21 4.91
C LEU A 49 1.84 -14.33 5.41
N GLY A 50 1.89 -14.56 6.72
CA GLY A 50 2.62 -15.68 7.32
C GLY A 50 4.15 -15.49 7.34
N PHE A 51 4.65 -14.27 7.58
CA PHE A 51 6.08 -14.01 7.73
C PHE A 51 6.39 -13.27 9.05
N ASP A 52 7.64 -13.40 9.50
CA ASP A 52 8.13 -12.71 10.69
C ASP A 52 8.21 -11.19 10.45
N ALA A 53 7.48 -10.42 11.26
CA ALA A 53 7.44 -8.96 11.19
C ALA A 53 8.80 -8.30 11.48
N ASP A 54 9.69 -8.97 12.18
CA ASP A 54 11.04 -8.51 12.53
C ASP A 54 12.12 -9.03 11.57
N ALA A 55 11.74 -9.81 10.56
CA ALA A 55 12.65 -10.25 9.51
C ALA A 55 13.33 -9.05 8.80
N ALA A 56 14.49 -9.28 8.21
CA ALA A 56 15.21 -8.27 7.43
C ALA A 56 14.28 -7.58 6.41
N TYR A 57 14.39 -6.26 6.29
CA TYR A 57 13.50 -5.43 5.46
C TYR A 57 13.34 -5.95 4.03
N ALA A 58 14.44 -6.40 3.41
CA ALA A 58 14.41 -6.97 2.06
C ALA A 58 13.54 -8.24 1.98
N LYS A 59 13.51 -9.08 3.03
CA LYS A 59 12.64 -10.26 3.11
C LYS A 59 11.17 -9.85 3.24
N ARG A 60 10.88 -8.87 4.09
CA ARG A 60 9.53 -8.32 4.25
C ARG A 60 8.99 -7.69 2.95
N ALA A 61 9.81 -6.89 2.28
CA ALA A 61 9.47 -6.30 0.97
C ALA A 61 9.26 -7.38 -0.11
N LYS A 62 10.07 -8.44 -0.11
CA LYS A 62 9.87 -9.59 -1.01
C LYS A 62 8.56 -10.32 -0.73
N ALA A 63 8.18 -10.50 0.54
CA ALA A 63 6.91 -11.14 0.92
C ALA A 63 5.70 -10.36 0.38
N LEU A 64 5.70 -9.02 0.48
CA LEU A 64 4.67 -8.17 -0.12
C LEU A 64 4.55 -8.39 -1.63
N LYS A 65 5.67 -8.34 -2.36
CA LYS A 65 5.69 -8.57 -3.82
C LYS A 65 5.16 -9.97 -4.16
N SER A 66 5.61 -10.99 -3.45
CA SER A 66 5.12 -12.38 -3.64
C SER A 66 3.63 -12.51 -3.40
N ALA A 67 3.07 -11.72 -2.48
CA ALA A 67 1.63 -11.63 -2.23
C ALA A 67 0.89 -10.71 -3.21
N ARG A 68 1.58 -10.15 -4.22
CA ARG A 68 1.03 -9.21 -5.22
C ARG A 68 0.50 -7.91 -4.61
N ILE A 69 1.13 -7.45 -3.54
CA ILE A 69 0.81 -6.21 -2.84
C ILE A 69 1.94 -5.22 -3.07
N ALA A 70 1.60 -4.06 -3.63
CA ALA A 70 2.47 -2.90 -3.70
C ALA A 70 2.25 -1.98 -2.51
N VAL A 71 3.31 -1.29 -2.10
CA VAL A 71 3.28 -0.25 -1.06
C VAL A 71 3.97 0.99 -1.58
N TRP A 72 3.34 2.15 -1.40
CA TRP A 72 3.90 3.45 -1.74
C TRP A 72 3.33 4.54 -0.83
N ASP A 73 3.74 5.79 -1.05
CA ASP A 73 3.14 6.97 -0.45
C ASP A 73 2.45 7.82 -1.52
N VAL A 74 1.44 8.59 -1.11
CA VAL A 74 0.77 9.52 -2.03
C VAL A 74 1.70 10.66 -2.41
N LEU A 75 2.45 11.18 -1.44
CA LEU A 75 3.31 12.33 -1.65
C LEU A 75 4.73 11.92 -2.03
N GLU A 76 5.27 12.53 -3.08
CA GLU A 76 6.69 12.46 -3.42
C GLU A 76 7.51 13.28 -2.44
N SER A 77 7.06 14.51 -2.16
CA SER A 77 7.73 15.40 -1.22
C SER A 77 6.77 16.39 -0.56
N CYS A 78 7.15 16.87 0.61
CA CYS A 78 6.46 17.97 1.30
C CYS A 78 7.42 18.67 2.26
N VAL A 79 7.00 19.83 2.79
CA VAL A 79 7.62 20.46 3.95
C VAL A 79 6.85 20.00 5.19
N ARG A 80 7.57 19.44 6.14
CA ARG A 80 6.99 18.96 7.39
C ARG A 80 8.02 19.00 8.51
N GLU A 81 7.56 19.39 9.69
CA GLU A 81 8.28 19.25 10.94
C GLU A 81 7.81 17.99 11.67
N GLY A 82 8.76 17.16 12.13
CA GLY A 82 8.45 15.91 12.82
C GLY A 82 7.81 14.84 11.93
N SER A 83 6.93 14.01 12.52
CA SER A 83 6.31 12.85 11.87
C SER A 83 4.79 12.94 11.73
N ALA A 84 4.16 13.95 12.34
CA ALA A 84 2.70 14.07 12.33
C ALA A 84 2.19 14.58 10.98
N ASP A 85 1.22 13.90 10.40
CA ASP A 85 0.60 14.30 9.14
C ASP A 85 -0.07 15.69 9.21
N ALA A 86 -0.53 16.09 10.39
CA ALA A 86 -1.09 17.43 10.63
C ALA A 86 -0.07 18.57 10.48
N MET A 87 1.23 18.26 10.56
CA MET A 87 2.31 19.24 10.40
C MET A 87 2.81 19.36 8.95
N ILE A 88 2.16 18.71 8.01
CA ILE A 88 2.45 18.86 6.59
C ILE A 88 1.91 20.23 6.13
N GLU A 89 2.79 21.06 5.55
CA GLU A 89 2.42 22.33 4.93
C GLU A 89 1.73 22.06 3.59
N ASP A 90 0.44 22.36 3.49
CA ASP A 90 -0.38 21.99 2.33
C ASP A 90 0.11 22.60 1.01
N ASP A 91 0.63 23.84 1.02
CA ASP A 91 1.18 24.50 -0.17
C ASP A 91 2.52 23.90 -0.65
N SER A 92 3.12 23.03 0.14
CA SER A 92 4.41 22.40 -0.16
C SER A 92 4.28 21.01 -0.82
N LEU A 93 3.08 20.51 -0.96
CA LEU A 93 2.80 19.14 -1.37
C LEU A 93 3.12 18.89 -2.84
N LEU A 94 3.89 17.83 -3.11
CA LEU A 94 4.07 17.27 -4.44
C LEU A 94 3.67 15.81 -4.40
N ALA A 95 2.69 15.43 -5.21
CA ALA A 95 2.26 14.03 -5.33
C ALA A 95 3.22 13.24 -6.22
N ASN A 96 3.33 11.94 -5.94
CA ASN A 96 4.03 11.00 -6.81
C ASN A 96 3.37 10.88 -8.19
N ASP A 97 4.13 10.44 -9.20
CA ASP A 97 3.63 10.21 -10.56
C ASP A 97 2.85 8.88 -10.64
N PHE A 98 1.58 8.95 -10.25
CA PHE A 98 0.67 7.81 -10.33
C PHE A 98 0.31 7.42 -11.76
N ARG A 99 0.41 8.32 -12.73
CA ARG A 99 0.14 7.99 -14.14
C ARG A 99 1.17 6.97 -14.63
N THR A 100 2.44 7.29 -14.49
CA THR A 100 3.53 6.36 -14.85
C THR A 100 3.48 5.09 -14.02
N PHE A 101 3.17 5.20 -12.71
CA PHE A 101 3.06 4.04 -11.84
C PHE A 101 1.97 3.05 -12.29
N PHE A 102 0.76 3.50 -12.55
CA PHE A 102 -0.33 2.62 -12.99
C PHE A 102 -0.11 2.09 -14.42
N ALA A 103 0.54 2.85 -15.29
CA ALA A 103 0.93 2.37 -16.62
C ALA A 103 1.90 1.16 -16.53
N ALA A 104 2.80 1.15 -15.54
CA ALA A 104 3.71 0.05 -15.29
C ALA A 104 3.08 -1.11 -14.49
N HIS A 105 1.99 -0.86 -13.73
CA HIS A 105 1.36 -1.83 -12.85
C HIS A 105 -0.12 -2.05 -13.21
N THR A 106 -0.36 -2.45 -14.45
CA THR A 106 -1.70 -2.55 -15.06
C THR A 106 -2.64 -3.57 -14.41
N ARG A 107 -2.15 -4.41 -13.49
CA ARG A 107 -2.96 -5.42 -12.79
C ARG A 107 -3.58 -4.91 -11.49
N ILE A 108 -3.20 -3.73 -11.01
CA ILE A 108 -3.78 -3.16 -9.79
C ILE A 108 -5.27 -2.85 -10.03
N ARG A 109 -6.11 -3.41 -9.16
CA ARG A 109 -7.58 -3.23 -9.16
C ARG A 109 -8.11 -2.72 -7.85
N ARG A 110 -7.29 -2.71 -6.79
CA ARG A 110 -7.68 -2.24 -5.47
C ARG A 110 -6.59 -1.34 -4.89
N VAL A 111 -7.00 -0.20 -4.38
CA VAL A 111 -6.14 0.77 -3.68
C VAL A 111 -6.67 0.95 -2.27
N PHE A 112 -5.82 0.77 -1.30
CA PHE A 112 -6.13 0.95 0.11
C PHE A 112 -5.32 2.10 0.70
N PHE A 113 -6.00 3.00 1.38
CA PHE A 113 -5.36 4.12 2.07
C PHE A 113 -5.11 3.78 3.53
N ASN A 114 -3.86 3.87 3.97
CA ASN A 114 -3.46 3.70 5.37
C ASN A 114 -3.78 4.98 6.17
N GLY A 115 -5.06 5.18 6.45
CA GLY A 115 -5.57 6.30 7.22
C GLY A 115 -6.13 7.46 6.38
N ILE A 116 -6.67 8.45 7.08
CA ILE A 116 -7.43 9.57 6.50
C ILE A 116 -6.57 10.48 5.64
N LYS A 117 -5.35 10.83 6.08
CA LYS A 117 -4.49 11.79 5.37
C LYS A 117 -4.06 11.23 4.00
N ALA A 118 -3.72 9.95 3.92
CA ALA A 118 -3.39 9.30 2.65
C ALA A 118 -4.56 9.39 1.65
N GLU A 119 -5.77 9.08 2.09
CA GLU A 119 -6.98 9.20 1.27
C GLU A 119 -7.23 10.65 0.83
N ALA A 120 -7.17 11.61 1.76
CA ALA A 120 -7.41 13.01 1.46
C ALA A 120 -6.39 13.57 0.45
N CYS A 121 -5.09 13.31 0.66
CA CYS A 121 -4.05 13.74 -0.28
C CYS A 121 -4.26 13.11 -1.67
N TYR A 122 -4.62 11.84 -1.75
CA TYR A 122 -4.87 11.17 -3.02
C TYR A 122 -6.07 11.77 -3.76
N LYS A 123 -7.18 11.99 -3.08
CA LYS A 123 -8.39 12.59 -3.67
C LYS A 123 -8.13 14.00 -4.19
N THR A 124 -7.40 14.81 -3.42
CA THR A 124 -7.14 16.21 -3.75
C THR A 124 -6.10 16.36 -4.86
N HIS A 125 -5.00 15.59 -4.85
CA HIS A 125 -3.84 15.88 -5.70
C HIS A 125 -3.61 14.87 -6.81
N VAL A 126 -4.27 13.70 -6.77
CA VAL A 126 -4.00 12.59 -7.71
C VAL A 126 -5.22 12.20 -8.52
N LEU A 127 -6.36 11.92 -7.87
CA LEU A 127 -7.51 11.25 -8.48
C LEU A 127 -8.01 11.95 -9.76
N HIS A 128 -8.10 13.28 -9.74
CA HIS A 128 -8.60 14.06 -10.88
C HIS A 128 -7.63 14.09 -12.09
N ARG A 129 -6.40 13.61 -11.92
CA ARG A 129 -5.36 13.57 -12.97
C ARG A 129 -5.23 12.20 -13.62
N LEU A 130 -6.03 11.23 -13.15
CA LEU A 130 -5.92 9.85 -13.59
C LEU A 130 -7.14 9.42 -14.40
N GLU A 131 -6.87 8.93 -15.59
CA GLU A 131 -7.81 8.09 -16.34
C GLU A 131 -7.52 6.64 -15.98
N THR A 132 -7.94 6.20 -14.80
CA THR A 132 -7.78 4.80 -14.39
C THR A 132 -8.99 3.99 -14.83
N GLY A 133 -8.73 2.76 -15.27
CA GLY A 133 -9.79 1.75 -15.43
C GLY A 133 -10.47 1.44 -14.08
N PRO A 134 -11.32 0.42 -13.97
CA PRO A 134 -12.11 0.12 -12.78
C PRO A 134 -11.20 -0.28 -11.61
N VAL A 135 -10.83 0.70 -10.79
CA VAL A 135 -10.06 0.53 -9.56
C VAL A 135 -10.97 0.82 -8.37
N ALA A 136 -11.03 -0.11 -7.42
CA ALA A 136 -11.75 0.07 -6.17
C ALA A 136 -10.86 0.75 -5.13
N TYR A 137 -11.38 1.77 -4.47
CA TYR A 137 -10.68 2.53 -3.44
C TYR A 137 -11.33 2.29 -2.08
N SER A 138 -10.53 2.07 -1.05
CA SER A 138 -11.02 1.89 0.32
C SER A 138 -10.02 2.44 1.33
N ARG A 139 -10.53 3.03 2.42
CA ARG A 139 -9.71 3.47 3.54
C ARG A 139 -9.66 2.39 4.61
N LEU A 140 -8.47 2.17 5.16
CA LEU A 140 -8.21 1.29 6.31
C LEU A 140 -7.83 2.14 7.54
N PRO A 141 -8.07 1.62 8.76
CA PRO A 141 -7.57 2.27 9.97
C PRO A 141 -6.05 2.39 9.90
N SER A 142 -5.55 3.59 10.22
CA SER A 142 -4.11 3.87 10.17
C SER A 142 -3.31 2.96 11.08
N THR A 143 -2.19 2.46 10.57
CA THR A 143 -1.20 1.67 11.34
C THR A 143 -0.26 2.53 12.18
N SER A 144 -0.32 3.86 12.03
CA SER A 144 0.49 4.82 12.79
C SER A 144 0.25 4.67 14.30
N PRO A 145 1.30 4.84 15.14
CA PRO A 145 1.14 4.94 16.59
C PRO A 145 0.20 6.06 17.03
N ALA A 146 0.03 7.11 16.22
CA ALA A 146 -0.92 8.18 16.49
C ALA A 146 -2.39 7.72 16.49
N ASN A 147 -2.70 6.59 15.86
CA ASN A 147 -4.03 5.96 15.85
C ASN A 147 -4.12 4.85 16.91
N ALA A 148 -3.75 5.13 18.14
CA ALA A 148 -3.75 4.16 19.23
C ALA A 148 -5.15 3.80 19.74
N SER A 149 -6.17 4.60 19.45
CA SER A 149 -7.57 4.37 19.87
C SER A 149 -8.22 3.14 19.23
N VAL A 150 -7.72 2.69 18.06
CA VAL A 150 -8.22 1.48 17.40
C VAL A 150 -7.37 0.30 17.85
N ALA A 151 -7.99 -0.72 18.43
CA ALA A 151 -7.29 -1.92 18.90
C ALA A 151 -6.58 -2.66 17.76
N PHE A 152 -5.50 -3.39 18.08
CA PHE A 152 -4.73 -4.12 17.08
C PHE A 152 -5.58 -5.18 16.35
N ALA A 153 -6.45 -5.90 17.09
CA ALA A 153 -7.33 -6.91 16.51
C ALA A 153 -8.28 -6.30 15.46
N ASP A 154 -8.85 -5.14 15.74
CA ASP A 154 -9.76 -4.44 14.81
C ASP A 154 -9.01 -3.95 13.57
N LYS A 155 -7.78 -3.46 13.75
CA LYS A 155 -6.92 -3.12 12.61
C LYS A 155 -6.63 -4.36 11.77
N LEU A 156 -6.21 -5.45 12.39
CA LEU A 156 -5.87 -6.70 11.70
C LEU A 156 -7.07 -7.22 10.90
N ASP A 157 -8.25 -7.21 11.48
CA ASP A 157 -9.46 -7.65 10.78
C ASP A 157 -9.79 -6.78 9.57
N ALA A 158 -9.80 -5.46 9.72
CA ALA A 158 -10.00 -4.52 8.61
C ALA A 158 -8.94 -4.70 7.50
N TRP A 159 -7.69 -4.93 7.88
CA TRP A 159 -6.57 -5.08 6.95
C TRP A 159 -6.57 -6.41 6.18
N ARG A 160 -7.37 -7.42 6.59
CA ARG A 160 -7.57 -8.66 5.78
C ARG A 160 -8.00 -8.35 4.35
N ALA A 161 -8.65 -7.21 4.13
CA ALA A 161 -9.08 -6.76 2.82
C ALA A 161 -7.94 -6.57 1.80
N ILE A 162 -6.68 -6.34 2.24
CA ILE A 162 -5.55 -6.19 1.31
C ILE A 162 -5.10 -7.51 0.69
N VAL A 163 -5.42 -8.65 1.30
CA VAL A 163 -4.98 -9.96 0.80
C VAL A 163 -5.66 -10.25 -0.55
N PRO A 164 -4.90 -10.45 -1.63
CA PRO A 164 -5.46 -10.79 -2.93
C PRO A 164 -6.22 -12.11 -2.86
N ARG A 165 -7.39 -12.15 -3.48
CA ARG A 165 -8.14 -13.41 -3.60
C ARG A 165 -7.34 -14.42 -4.41
N PRO A 166 -7.41 -15.72 -4.09
CA PRO A 166 -6.81 -16.75 -4.92
C PRO A 166 -7.39 -16.63 -6.34
N ARG A 167 -6.51 -16.72 -7.34
CA ARG A 167 -6.98 -16.80 -8.73
C ARG A 167 -7.83 -18.05 -8.87
N ARG A 168 -9.08 -17.91 -9.32
CA ARG A 168 -9.84 -19.06 -9.75
C ARG A 168 -9.02 -19.73 -10.86
N SER A 169 -8.51 -20.92 -10.60
CA SER A 169 -7.95 -21.78 -11.63
C SER A 169 -9.04 -21.93 -12.69
N GLY A 170 -8.77 -21.45 -13.91
CA GLY A 170 -9.70 -21.59 -15.01
C GLY A 170 -10.10 -23.05 -15.10
N ASN A 171 -11.40 -23.31 -15.07
CA ASN A 171 -12.00 -24.61 -15.34
C ASN A 171 -11.38 -25.10 -16.66
N ARG A 172 -10.47 -26.08 -16.61
CA ARG A 172 -10.17 -26.87 -17.81
C ARG A 172 -11.48 -27.54 -18.17
N VAL A 173 -12.15 -27.03 -19.18
CA VAL A 173 -13.23 -27.75 -19.85
C VAL A 173 -12.60 -29.09 -20.31
N PRO A 174 -13.08 -30.24 -19.86
CA PRO A 174 -12.60 -31.50 -20.42
C PRO A 174 -12.97 -31.49 -21.89
N THR A 175 -12.00 -31.56 -22.76
CA THR A 175 -12.22 -31.85 -24.18
C THR A 175 -12.90 -33.21 -24.24
N LEU A 176 -14.19 -33.24 -24.56
CA LEU A 176 -14.90 -34.44 -24.94
C LEU A 176 -14.17 -35.03 -26.14
N GLY A 177 -13.50 -36.15 -25.91
CA GLY A 177 -12.92 -36.97 -26.96
C GLY A 177 -13.99 -37.31 -27.98
N SER A 178 -13.74 -36.89 -29.23
CA SER A 178 -14.49 -37.34 -30.39
C SER A 178 -14.50 -38.87 -30.46
N LEU A 179 -15.65 -39.44 -30.17
CA LEU A 179 -15.96 -40.79 -30.59
C LEU A 179 -16.12 -40.72 -32.12
N GLN A 180 -15.21 -41.32 -32.83
CA GLN A 180 -15.42 -41.65 -34.24
C GLN A 180 -16.08 -43.05 -34.35
N PRO A 181 -16.88 -43.25 -35.40
CA PRO A 181 -17.69 -44.45 -35.62
C PRO A 181 -16.90 -45.68 -35.96
#